data_3041a60ac9a8d9fead6846290d097f31
#
_entry.id   3041a60ac9a8d9fead6846290d097f31
#
_cell.length_a   1.000
_cell.length_b   1.000
_cell.length_c   1.000
_cell.angle_alpha   90.00
_cell.angle_beta   90.00
_cell.angle_gamma   90.00
#
_symmetry.space_group_name_H-M   'P 1'
#
loop_
_entity.id
_entity.type
_entity.pdbx_description
1 polymer ?
#
loop_
_entity_poly.entity_id
_entity_poly.type
_entity_poly.pdbx_seq_one_letter_code
_entity_poly.pdbx_strand_id
1 'polypeptide(L)'
;MNMLSSLDDSAARSRAATAAPFGAASASLAFSDVEPGEDQRWSTWPATQPSERGPQPRPEWLVTSAAAIDTELGIVKTGKEADLWLIERAVPGAPAEVPGNATLLAAKRYRGAENRLFHRSAIYTEGRGTRRSRDVRAVQRSSSYGREVARVEWAYAEFAALSRLTELGAAVPYPVQVSETEVLMEFIGDGRVAAPRLAQVRATPDGLRDLFHQIAGFMRTLAHAGLAHGDLSPYNLLVDRGRVVAIDLPQVVDVVANPNGFDLLHRDCVNVCEWFTRQRLECDAEELFAELVGDVTR
;
A
#
# COMPACT_ATOMS: atom_id res chain seq x y z
N MET A 1 27.80 81.10 15.29
CA MET A 1 27.42 82.36 14.59
C MET A 1 26.25 82.01 13.76
N ASN A 2 25.10 82.27 14.38
CA ASN A 2 23.91 82.96 13.84
C ASN A 2 23.28 82.37 12.60
N MET A 3 22.05 82.22 12.50
CA MET A 3 20.77 82.64 13.08
C MET A 3 19.72 82.01 12.16
N LEU A 4 18.66 81.39 12.77
CA LEU A 4 17.30 81.93 12.72
C LEU A 4 16.72 82.11 11.29
N SER A 5 15.63 81.68 10.97
CA SER A 5 14.22 81.72 11.37
C SER A 5 13.44 81.46 10.09
N SER A 6 12.35 81.00 10.05
CA SER A 6 11.01 81.04 10.57
C SER A 6 10.02 80.67 9.45
N LEU A 7 9.06 79.89 9.84
CA LEU A 7 7.64 80.01 9.48
C LEU A 7 7.26 80.29 8.02
N ASP A 8 6.51 79.44 7.39
CA ASP A 8 5.04 79.66 7.38
C ASP A 8 4.27 78.49 6.74
N ASP A 9 3.15 78.37 7.24
CA ASP A 9 2.02 77.53 7.05
C ASP A 9 1.39 77.66 5.66
N SER A 10 1.02 76.58 5.01
CA SER A 10 -0.16 76.58 4.15
C SER A 10 -0.71 75.19 3.88
N ALA A 11 -1.83 74.95 4.40
CA ALA A 11 -2.68 73.79 4.20
C ALA A 11 -3.01 73.54 2.73
N ALA A 12 -2.92 72.24 2.31
CA ALA A 12 -3.79 71.78 1.25
C ALA A 12 -3.99 70.23 1.31
N ARG A 13 -5.03 69.84 1.98
CA ARG A 13 -6.01 68.80 1.57
C ARG A 13 -5.50 67.49 1.06
N SER A 14 -5.50 66.57 2.00
CA SER A 14 -5.92 65.16 1.92
C SER A 14 -6.69 64.81 0.63
N ARG A 15 -6.15 63.80 -0.07
CA ARG A 15 -7.00 62.79 -0.76
C ARG A 15 -6.60 61.44 -0.23
N ALA A 16 -7.45 60.96 0.66
CA ALA A 16 -7.48 59.57 1.07
C ALA A 16 -7.80 58.71 -0.16
N ALA A 17 -6.81 57.96 -0.63
CA ALA A 17 -7.05 56.84 -1.51
C ALA A 17 -7.54 55.72 -0.63
N THR A 18 -8.83 55.45 -0.69
CA THR A 18 -9.50 54.31 -0.13
C THR A 18 -8.92 53.07 -0.79
N ALA A 19 -8.06 52.33 -0.08
CA ALA A 19 -7.72 50.98 -0.41
C ALA A 19 -8.99 50.13 -0.30
N ALA A 20 -9.46 49.64 -1.42
CA ALA A 20 -10.50 48.62 -1.45
C ALA A 20 -10.01 47.39 -0.70
N PRO A 21 -10.77 46.75 0.16
CA PRO A 21 -10.38 45.52 0.76
C PRO A 21 -10.27 44.48 -0.36
N PHE A 22 -9.11 43.84 -0.47
CA PHE A 22 -8.98 42.59 -1.17
C PHE A 22 -10.02 41.63 -0.57
N GLY A 23 -11.11 41.49 -1.27
CA GLY A 23 -12.09 40.44 -1.00
C GLY A 23 -11.34 39.11 -1.14
N ALA A 24 -11.06 38.50 -0.01
CA ALA A 24 -10.87 37.08 0.05
C ALA A 24 -12.14 36.48 -0.56
N ALA A 25 -12.07 36.10 -1.82
CA ALA A 25 -13.02 35.18 -2.40
C ALA A 25 -12.85 33.88 -1.61
N SER A 26 -13.57 33.80 -0.49
CA SER A 26 -13.92 32.55 0.12
C SER A 26 -14.67 31.80 -0.97
N ALA A 27 -13.95 30.97 -1.73
CA ALA A 27 -14.55 29.90 -2.49
C ALA A 27 -15.10 28.94 -1.43
N SER A 28 -16.28 29.30 -0.91
CA SER A 28 -17.21 28.35 -0.36
C SER A 28 -17.49 27.41 -1.54
N LEU A 29 -16.70 26.35 -1.67
CA LEU A 29 -17.10 25.17 -2.40
C LEU A 29 -18.42 24.80 -1.75
N ALA A 30 -19.50 25.18 -2.39
CA ALA A 30 -20.79 24.62 -2.09
C ALA A 30 -20.58 23.11 -2.17
N PHE A 31 -20.59 22.44 -1.02
CA PHE A 31 -20.81 21.01 -0.96
C PHE A 31 -22.14 20.83 -1.66
N SER A 32 -22.08 20.60 -2.96
CA SER A 32 -23.25 20.31 -3.76
C SER A 32 -23.88 19.06 -3.16
N ASP A 33 -25.19 18.98 -3.23
CA ASP A 33 -26.04 17.86 -2.79
C ASP A 33 -25.72 16.55 -3.56
N VAL A 34 -24.45 16.17 -3.64
CA VAL A 34 -23.99 14.95 -4.28
C VAL A 34 -24.06 13.86 -3.24
N GLU A 35 -25.09 13.05 -3.34
CA GLU A 35 -25.21 11.80 -2.58
C GLU A 35 -24.56 10.64 -3.36
N PRO A 36 -23.86 9.72 -2.68
CA PRO A 36 -23.34 8.53 -3.32
C PRO A 36 -24.44 7.70 -4.00
N GLY A 37 -24.17 7.26 -5.24
CA GLY A 37 -25.07 6.37 -5.99
C GLY A 37 -25.01 4.92 -5.52
N GLU A 38 -25.64 4.01 -6.29
CA GLU A 38 -25.79 2.58 -5.92
C GLU A 38 -24.43 1.84 -5.75
N ASP A 39 -23.45 2.13 -6.63
CA ASP A 39 -22.10 1.55 -6.57
C ASP A 39 -21.09 2.48 -5.85
N GLN A 40 -21.57 3.41 -5.04
CA GLN A 40 -20.77 4.44 -4.41
C GLN A 40 -20.98 4.46 -2.89
N ARG A 41 -19.94 4.86 -2.18
CA ARG A 41 -19.99 5.16 -0.75
C ARG A 41 -19.14 6.39 -0.44
N TRP A 42 -19.47 7.10 0.62
CA TRP A 42 -18.53 8.07 1.17
C TRP A 42 -17.22 7.38 1.53
N SER A 43 -16.12 8.07 1.27
CA SER A 43 -14.80 7.58 1.70
C SER A 43 -14.79 7.35 3.21
N THR A 44 -14.31 6.19 3.63
CA THR A 44 -14.17 5.85 5.05
C THR A 44 -12.91 6.47 5.68
N TRP A 45 -12.07 7.16 4.88
CA TRP A 45 -10.84 7.78 5.37
C TRP A 45 -11.02 8.68 6.60
N PRO A 46 -12.02 9.58 6.68
CA PRO A 46 -12.18 10.44 7.86
C PRO A 46 -12.46 9.67 9.15
N ALA A 47 -13.17 8.54 9.05
CA ALA A 47 -13.52 7.70 10.19
C ALA A 47 -12.43 6.70 10.58
N THR A 48 -11.46 6.44 9.71
CA THR A 48 -10.35 5.51 9.95
C THR A 48 -9.41 6.07 11.00
N GLN A 49 -9.00 5.25 11.97
CA GLN A 49 -8.07 5.68 13.02
C GLN A 49 -6.65 5.90 12.48
N PRO A 50 -5.83 6.76 13.09
CA PRO A 50 -4.46 7.00 12.62
C PRO A 50 -3.61 5.73 12.50
N SER A 51 -3.78 4.76 13.38
CA SER A 51 -3.09 3.46 13.36
C SER A 51 -3.55 2.50 12.24
N GLU A 52 -4.68 2.82 11.61
CA GLU A 52 -5.27 2.06 10.51
C GLU A 52 -5.06 2.74 9.15
N ARG A 53 -4.30 3.82 9.13
CA ARG A 53 -3.87 4.56 7.93
C ARG A 53 -2.44 4.25 7.58
N GLY A 54 -2.13 4.29 6.29
CA GLY A 54 -0.78 4.07 5.78
C GLY A 54 0.26 5.03 6.35
N PRO A 55 1.56 4.63 6.30
CA PRO A 55 2.67 5.34 6.93
C PRO A 55 2.92 6.72 6.33
N GLN A 56 3.67 7.55 7.04
CA GLN A 56 4.17 8.83 6.57
C GLN A 56 5.57 8.68 5.93
N PRO A 57 5.95 9.53 4.96
CA PRO A 57 5.11 10.54 4.30
C PRO A 57 4.07 9.88 3.37
N ARG A 58 2.88 10.46 3.31
CA ARG A 58 1.84 9.98 2.40
C ARG A 58 2.15 10.41 0.98
N PRO A 59 1.85 9.56 -0.03
CA PRO A 59 1.96 9.94 -1.44
C PRO A 59 1.03 11.12 -1.79
N GLU A 60 1.47 11.99 -2.67
CA GLU A 60 0.69 13.16 -3.12
C GLU A 60 -0.62 12.78 -3.82
N TRP A 61 -0.64 11.62 -4.47
CA TRP A 61 -1.83 11.10 -5.15
C TRP A 61 -2.93 10.63 -4.19
N LEU A 62 -2.65 10.48 -2.90
CA LEU A 62 -3.61 9.95 -1.95
C LEU A 62 -4.73 10.94 -1.65
N VAL A 63 -5.96 10.56 -1.97
CA VAL A 63 -7.16 11.35 -1.66
C VAL A 63 -7.55 11.16 -0.19
N THR A 64 -7.47 12.25 0.59
CA THR A 64 -7.78 12.25 2.03
C THR A 64 -8.97 13.13 2.39
N SER A 65 -9.62 13.74 1.41
CA SER A 65 -10.77 14.64 1.60
C SER A 65 -11.95 13.92 2.24
N ALA A 66 -12.60 14.58 3.19
CA ALA A 66 -13.84 14.09 3.78
C ALA A 66 -15.04 14.08 2.79
N ALA A 67 -14.93 14.85 1.70
CA ALA A 67 -15.93 14.91 0.64
C ALA A 67 -15.68 13.86 -0.46
N ALA A 68 -14.66 13.02 -0.33
CA ALA A 68 -14.35 12.01 -1.33
C ALA A 68 -15.40 10.89 -1.35
N ILE A 69 -15.70 10.41 -2.54
CA ILE A 69 -16.57 9.26 -2.79
C ILE A 69 -15.73 8.12 -3.36
N ASP A 70 -15.93 6.93 -2.83
CA ASP A 70 -15.39 5.68 -3.34
C ASP A 70 -16.41 5.04 -4.28
N THR A 71 -16.05 4.88 -5.57
CA THR A 71 -16.88 4.24 -6.61
C THR A 71 -16.33 2.85 -6.90
N GLU A 72 -17.14 1.81 -6.83
CA GLU A 72 -16.74 0.45 -7.20
C GLU A 72 -16.73 0.30 -8.72
N LEU A 73 -15.57 -0.03 -9.29
CA LEU A 73 -15.38 -0.18 -10.75
C LEU A 73 -15.43 -1.64 -11.21
N GLY A 74 -15.52 -2.59 -10.27
CA GLY A 74 -15.63 -4.01 -10.54
C GLY A 74 -14.49 -4.85 -9.95
N ILE A 75 -14.60 -6.16 -10.17
CA ILE A 75 -13.64 -7.13 -9.66
C ILE A 75 -12.42 -7.23 -10.58
N VAL A 76 -11.24 -6.99 -10.03
CA VAL A 76 -9.94 -7.21 -10.70
C VAL A 76 -9.60 -8.70 -10.69
N LYS A 77 -9.81 -9.35 -9.54
CA LYS A 77 -9.47 -10.76 -9.35
C LYS A 77 -10.28 -11.37 -8.21
N THR A 78 -10.74 -12.58 -8.44
CA THR A 78 -11.32 -13.44 -7.42
C THR A 78 -10.30 -14.47 -6.96
N GLY A 79 -9.98 -14.50 -5.67
CA GLY A 79 -9.06 -15.45 -5.04
C GLY A 79 -9.78 -16.41 -4.11
N LYS A 80 -9.05 -17.38 -3.56
CA LYS A 80 -9.61 -18.33 -2.57
C LYS A 80 -9.86 -17.67 -1.21
N GLU A 81 -9.03 -16.70 -0.84
CA GLU A 81 -9.00 -16.07 0.48
C GLU A 81 -9.63 -14.68 0.46
N ALA A 82 -9.49 -13.97 -0.65
CA ALA A 82 -9.97 -12.61 -0.82
C ALA A 82 -10.33 -12.29 -2.26
N ASP A 83 -11.23 -11.33 -2.45
CA ASP A 83 -11.49 -10.68 -3.72
C ASP A 83 -10.75 -9.36 -3.78
N LEU A 84 -10.21 -9.05 -4.95
CA LEU A 84 -9.59 -7.77 -5.26
C LEU A 84 -10.53 -6.96 -6.15
N TRP A 85 -10.96 -5.82 -5.65
CA TRP A 85 -11.83 -4.87 -6.34
C TRP A 85 -11.03 -3.65 -6.78
N LEU A 86 -11.41 -3.07 -7.91
CA LEU A 86 -10.95 -1.75 -8.33
C LEU A 86 -11.92 -0.71 -7.79
N ILE A 87 -11.39 0.29 -7.11
CA ILE A 87 -12.15 1.43 -6.56
C ILE A 87 -11.54 2.72 -7.07
N GLU A 88 -12.36 3.65 -7.51
CA GLU A 88 -11.98 5.03 -7.72
C GLU A 88 -12.38 5.85 -6.50
N ARG A 89 -11.42 6.50 -5.86
CA ARG A 89 -11.68 7.50 -4.82
C ARG A 89 -11.51 8.87 -5.42
N ALA A 90 -12.56 9.68 -5.44
CA ALA A 90 -12.51 11.02 -6.04
C ALA A 90 -13.31 12.04 -5.23
N VAL A 91 -12.87 13.30 -5.30
CA VAL A 91 -13.61 14.44 -4.75
C VAL A 91 -14.56 14.96 -5.84
N PRO A 92 -15.90 14.93 -5.65
CA PRO A 92 -16.86 15.38 -6.64
C PRO A 92 -16.58 16.81 -7.08
N GLY A 93 -16.59 17.04 -8.40
CA GLY A 93 -16.38 18.37 -9.00
C GLY A 93 -14.95 18.91 -8.96
N ALA A 94 -14.00 18.19 -8.36
CA ALA A 94 -12.59 18.55 -8.40
C ALA A 94 -11.91 18.00 -9.67
N PRO A 95 -10.93 18.72 -10.25
CA PRO A 95 -10.18 18.23 -11.42
C PRO A 95 -9.41 16.95 -11.07
N ALA A 96 -9.67 15.87 -11.79
CA ALA A 96 -9.06 14.56 -11.52
C ALA A 96 -7.54 14.52 -11.77
N GLU A 97 -7.03 15.40 -12.62
CA GLU A 97 -5.61 15.53 -12.98
C GLU A 97 -4.75 16.11 -11.85
N VAL A 98 -5.39 16.74 -10.86
CA VAL A 98 -4.69 17.31 -9.71
C VAL A 98 -4.46 16.20 -8.68
N PRO A 99 -3.21 15.93 -8.29
CA PRO A 99 -2.91 14.93 -7.26
C PRO A 99 -3.72 15.16 -5.98
N GLY A 100 -4.22 14.08 -5.40
CA GLY A 100 -5.06 14.16 -4.21
C GLY A 100 -6.55 14.44 -4.44
N ASN A 101 -6.98 14.64 -5.69
CA ASN A 101 -8.39 14.82 -6.04
C ASN A 101 -9.06 13.53 -6.52
N ALA A 102 -8.33 12.68 -7.24
CA ALA A 102 -8.80 11.38 -7.70
C ALA A 102 -7.66 10.36 -7.73
N THR A 103 -7.97 9.11 -7.40
CA THR A 103 -7.02 8.01 -7.49
C THR A 103 -7.73 6.66 -7.64
N LEU A 104 -7.04 5.71 -8.28
CA LEU A 104 -7.47 4.31 -8.32
C LEU A 104 -6.82 3.53 -7.17
N LEU A 105 -7.62 2.74 -6.49
CA LEU A 105 -7.24 1.91 -5.35
C LEU A 105 -7.60 0.45 -5.62
N ALA A 106 -6.81 -0.45 -5.08
CA ALA A 106 -7.14 -1.85 -4.97
C ALA A 106 -7.74 -2.11 -3.57
N ALA A 107 -8.97 -2.62 -3.54
CA ALA A 107 -9.63 -3.06 -2.31
C ALA A 107 -9.57 -4.58 -2.20
N LYS A 108 -8.75 -5.07 -1.28
CA LYS A 108 -8.66 -6.51 -0.99
C LYS A 108 -9.61 -6.85 0.15
N ARG A 109 -10.67 -7.60 -0.17
CA ARG A 109 -11.73 -8.01 0.76
C ARG A 109 -11.59 -9.48 1.09
N TYR A 110 -11.29 -9.79 2.35
CA TYR A 110 -11.11 -11.16 2.81
C TYR A 110 -12.46 -11.87 3.00
N ARG A 111 -12.55 -13.08 2.42
CA ARG A 111 -13.72 -13.96 2.55
C ARG A 111 -13.54 -14.94 3.69
N GLY A 112 -14.65 -15.51 4.18
CA GLY A 112 -14.61 -16.61 5.12
C GLY A 112 -13.98 -17.84 4.48
N ALA A 113 -12.77 -18.19 4.92
CA ALA A 113 -12.07 -19.36 4.41
C ALA A 113 -12.80 -20.66 4.82
N GLU A 114 -13.03 -21.55 3.86
CA GLU A 114 -13.31 -22.95 4.15
C GLU A 114 -12.05 -23.62 4.73
N ASN A 115 -12.22 -24.48 5.70
CA ASN A 115 -11.31 -25.10 6.66
C ASN A 115 -9.89 -25.56 6.22
N ARG A 116 -9.45 -25.39 4.98
CA ARG A 116 -8.17 -25.96 4.49
C ARG A 116 -6.93 -25.08 4.69
N LEU A 117 -7.11 -23.82 5.06
CA LEU A 117 -6.01 -22.83 5.10
C LEU A 117 -5.39 -22.66 6.49
N PHE A 118 -6.06 -23.14 7.55
CA PHE A 118 -5.52 -23.07 8.91
C PHE A 118 -4.17 -23.79 9.09
N HIS A 119 -3.93 -24.85 8.33
CA HIS A 119 -2.66 -25.59 8.40
C HIS A 119 -1.49 -24.86 7.75
N ARG A 120 -1.73 -24.08 6.67
CA ARG A 120 -0.67 -23.27 6.06
C ARG A 120 -0.34 -22.04 6.90
N SER A 121 -1.34 -21.37 7.46
CA SER A 121 -1.12 -20.18 8.30
C SER A 121 -0.35 -20.50 9.59
N ALA A 122 -0.41 -21.71 10.11
CA ALA A 122 0.33 -22.13 11.30
C ALA A 122 1.86 -21.99 11.09
N ILE A 123 2.38 -22.41 9.93
CA ILE A 123 3.81 -22.31 9.59
C ILE A 123 4.30 -20.86 9.56
N TYR A 124 3.45 -19.93 9.10
CA TYR A 124 3.80 -18.50 8.98
C TYR A 124 3.52 -17.68 10.24
N THR A 125 2.65 -18.20 11.13
CA THR A 125 2.29 -17.50 12.39
C THR A 125 3.06 -18.02 13.60
N GLU A 126 3.86 -19.07 13.48
CA GLU A 126 4.77 -19.52 14.52
C GLU A 126 5.77 -18.40 14.83
N GLY A 127 5.73 -17.87 16.08
CA GLY A 127 6.55 -16.74 16.51
C GLY A 127 5.83 -15.39 16.63
N ARG A 128 4.56 -15.26 16.19
CA ARG A 128 3.75 -14.05 16.45
C ARG A 128 3.00 -14.16 17.78
N GLY A 129 3.15 -13.13 18.63
CA GLY A 129 2.72 -13.09 20.02
C GLY A 129 1.25 -13.38 20.33
N THR A 130 1.01 -13.61 21.59
CA THR A 130 -0.19 -14.16 22.27
C THR A 130 -1.53 -13.56 21.86
N ARG A 131 -2.35 -14.39 21.20
CA ARG A 131 -3.78 -14.17 21.01
C ARG A 131 -4.54 -14.45 22.31
N ARG A 132 -5.67 -13.75 22.55
CA ARG A 132 -6.56 -14.05 23.65
C ARG A 132 -7.07 -15.50 23.52
N SER A 133 -6.99 -16.30 24.57
CA SER A 133 -7.32 -17.75 24.59
C SER A 133 -8.74 -18.08 24.11
N ARG A 134 -9.68 -17.11 24.15
CA ARG A 134 -11.06 -17.28 23.67
C ARG A 134 -11.13 -17.26 22.15
N ASP A 135 -10.39 -16.34 21.50
CA ASP A 135 -10.40 -16.16 20.05
C ASP A 135 -9.67 -17.33 19.38
N VAL A 136 -8.56 -17.80 19.95
CA VAL A 136 -7.85 -19.01 19.50
C VAL A 136 -8.79 -20.22 19.49
N ARG A 137 -9.57 -20.44 20.56
CA ARG A 137 -10.53 -21.55 20.63
C ARG A 137 -11.69 -21.40 19.65
N ALA A 138 -12.16 -20.17 19.38
CA ALA A 138 -13.22 -19.91 18.41
C ALA A 138 -12.75 -20.16 16.97
N VAL A 139 -11.53 -19.73 16.63
CA VAL A 139 -10.89 -19.98 15.34
C VAL A 139 -10.68 -21.49 15.13
N GLN A 140 -10.16 -22.22 16.13
CA GLN A 140 -9.95 -23.68 16.06
C GLN A 140 -11.26 -24.46 15.84
N ARG A 141 -12.39 -23.97 16.37
CA ARG A 141 -13.71 -24.62 16.22
C ARG A 141 -14.41 -24.27 14.90
N SER A 142 -13.81 -23.45 14.03
CA SER A 142 -14.38 -23.00 12.75
C SER A 142 -15.81 -22.45 12.87
N SER A 143 -16.13 -21.82 14.00
CA SER A 143 -17.41 -21.16 14.21
C SER A 143 -17.54 -19.94 13.26
N SER A 144 -18.77 -19.46 13.01
CA SER A 144 -19.00 -18.23 12.22
C SER A 144 -18.23 -17.04 12.80
N TYR A 145 -18.24 -16.89 14.11
CA TYR A 145 -17.46 -15.90 14.84
C TYR A 145 -15.95 -16.10 14.65
N GLY A 146 -15.46 -17.34 14.76
CA GLY A 146 -14.03 -17.62 14.55
C GLY A 146 -13.57 -17.33 13.13
N ARG A 147 -14.43 -17.56 12.12
CA ARG A 147 -14.13 -17.18 10.74
C ARG A 147 -14.08 -15.68 10.54
N GLU A 148 -14.97 -14.93 11.18
CA GLU A 148 -14.94 -13.45 11.14
C GLU A 148 -13.66 -12.89 11.77
N VAL A 149 -13.30 -13.34 12.96
CA VAL A 149 -12.07 -12.96 13.65
C VAL A 149 -10.85 -13.24 12.76
N ALA A 150 -10.79 -14.41 12.12
CA ALA A 150 -9.69 -14.76 11.25
C ALA A 150 -9.56 -13.82 10.03
N ARG A 151 -10.68 -13.41 9.41
CA ARG A 151 -10.68 -12.47 8.28
C ARG A 151 -10.11 -11.10 8.68
N VAL A 152 -10.56 -10.58 9.80
CA VAL A 152 -10.07 -9.30 10.35
C VAL A 152 -8.58 -9.41 10.65
N GLU A 153 -8.12 -10.47 11.33
CA GLU A 153 -6.70 -10.69 11.63
C GLU A 153 -5.84 -10.73 10.35
N TRP A 154 -6.34 -11.33 9.27
CA TRP A 154 -5.61 -11.40 7.99
C TRP A 154 -5.50 -10.04 7.33
N ALA A 155 -6.58 -9.24 7.30
CA ALA A 155 -6.56 -7.89 6.77
C ALA A 155 -5.54 -7.00 7.53
N TYR A 156 -5.59 -7.04 8.86
CA TYR A 156 -4.66 -6.27 9.68
C TYR A 156 -3.22 -6.76 9.58
N ALA A 157 -2.99 -8.06 9.43
CA ALA A 157 -1.65 -8.62 9.22
C ALA A 157 -1.05 -8.17 7.88
N GLU A 158 -1.84 -8.20 6.80
CA GLU A 158 -1.39 -7.71 5.50
C GLU A 158 -1.12 -6.20 5.52
N PHE A 159 -2.02 -5.42 6.11
CA PHE A 159 -1.83 -3.99 6.24
C PHE A 159 -0.57 -3.64 7.04
N ALA A 160 -0.31 -4.34 8.13
CA ALA A 160 0.88 -4.16 8.95
C ALA A 160 2.16 -4.53 8.19
N ALA A 161 2.13 -5.62 7.40
CA ALA A 161 3.26 -6.02 6.56
C ALA A 161 3.54 -4.98 5.47
N LEU A 162 2.50 -4.53 4.74
CA LEU A 162 2.60 -3.47 3.73
C LEU A 162 3.18 -2.18 4.34
N SER A 163 2.67 -1.76 5.50
CA SER A 163 3.12 -0.54 6.18
C SER A 163 4.60 -0.63 6.54
N ARG A 164 5.01 -1.74 7.19
CA ARG A 164 6.41 -1.97 7.55
C ARG A 164 7.33 -1.99 6.33
N LEU A 165 6.94 -2.66 5.25
CA LEU A 165 7.74 -2.75 4.04
C LEU A 165 7.82 -1.41 3.30
N THR A 166 6.74 -0.63 3.31
CA THR A 166 6.74 0.74 2.78
C THR A 166 7.72 1.63 3.56
N GLU A 167 7.75 1.55 4.89
CA GLU A 167 8.71 2.29 5.74
C GLU A 167 10.16 1.89 5.48
N LEU A 168 10.40 0.63 5.12
CA LEU A 168 11.72 0.13 4.70
C LEU A 168 12.09 0.51 3.27
N GLY A 169 11.21 1.18 2.53
CA GLY A 169 11.42 1.55 1.12
C GLY A 169 11.35 0.38 0.15
N ALA A 170 10.76 -0.74 0.56
CA ALA A 170 10.55 -1.89 -0.31
C ALA A 170 9.48 -1.58 -1.38
N ALA A 171 9.65 -2.15 -2.56
CA ALA A 171 8.71 -1.97 -3.68
C ALA A 171 7.45 -2.82 -3.48
N VAL A 172 6.50 -2.29 -2.75
CA VAL A 172 5.17 -2.86 -2.46
C VAL A 172 4.09 -1.82 -2.72
N PRO A 173 2.81 -2.21 -2.93
CA PRO A 173 1.71 -1.26 -3.01
C PRO A 173 1.62 -0.44 -1.71
N TYR A 174 1.47 0.88 -1.82
CA TYR A 174 1.27 1.72 -0.64
C TYR A 174 -0.04 1.36 0.06
N PRO A 175 -0.03 0.98 1.35
CA PRO A 175 -1.24 0.70 2.11
C PRO A 175 -1.95 1.99 2.43
N VAL A 176 -3.18 2.15 1.96
CA VAL A 176 -3.96 3.36 2.21
C VAL A 176 -4.62 3.30 3.58
N GLN A 177 -5.42 2.29 3.80
CA GLN A 177 -6.11 2.07 5.07
C GLN A 177 -6.58 0.63 5.21
N VAL A 178 -6.85 0.21 6.46
CA VAL A 178 -7.53 -1.04 6.78
C VAL A 178 -8.80 -0.75 7.56
N SER A 179 -9.86 -1.49 7.27
CA SER A 179 -11.11 -1.43 8.01
C SER A 179 -11.76 -2.81 7.99
N GLU A 180 -12.01 -3.39 9.16
CA GLU A 180 -12.59 -4.72 9.29
C GLU A 180 -11.86 -5.77 8.44
N THR A 181 -12.47 -6.24 7.35
CA THR A 181 -11.93 -7.26 6.45
C THR A 181 -11.42 -6.70 5.12
N GLU A 182 -11.40 -5.37 4.97
CA GLU A 182 -10.96 -4.67 3.74
C GLU A 182 -9.64 -3.97 3.96
N VAL A 183 -8.68 -4.20 3.06
CA VAL A 183 -7.45 -3.42 2.92
C VAL A 183 -7.53 -2.61 1.64
N LEU A 184 -7.51 -1.28 1.74
CA LEU A 184 -7.33 -0.39 0.60
C LEU A 184 -5.84 -0.11 0.42
N MET A 185 -5.37 -0.27 -0.81
CA MET A 185 -3.97 -0.04 -1.17
C MET A 185 -3.85 0.58 -2.56
N GLU A 186 -2.66 1.04 -2.92
CA GLU A 186 -2.33 1.52 -4.25
C GLU A 186 -2.70 0.47 -5.31
N PHE A 187 -3.37 0.91 -6.36
CA PHE A 187 -3.61 0.07 -7.53
C PHE A 187 -2.40 0.15 -8.47
N ILE A 188 -1.73 -0.97 -8.68
CA ILE A 188 -0.57 -1.05 -9.57
C ILE A 188 -1.05 -1.42 -10.98
N GLY A 189 -0.96 -0.47 -11.89
CA GLY A 189 -1.44 -0.65 -13.26
C GLY A 189 -1.51 0.64 -14.07
N ASP A 190 -2.12 0.56 -15.24
CA ASP A 190 -2.35 1.71 -16.13
C ASP A 190 -3.85 1.87 -16.42
N GLY A 191 -4.40 3.02 -16.09
CA GLY A 191 -5.84 3.23 -16.07
C GLY A 191 -6.52 2.14 -15.24
N ARG A 192 -7.52 1.46 -15.79
CA ARG A 192 -8.27 0.38 -15.11
C ARG A 192 -7.70 -1.02 -15.33
N VAL A 193 -6.50 -1.12 -15.90
CA VAL A 193 -5.85 -2.41 -16.23
C VAL A 193 -4.72 -2.67 -15.24
N ALA A 194 -4.81 -3.76 -14.50
CA ALA A 194 -3.76 -4.16 -13.57
C ALA A 194 -2.45 -4.48 -14.30
N ALA A 195 -1.33 -4.10 -13.71
CA ALA A 195 -0.01 -4.47 -14.23
C ALA A 195 0.13 -6.00 -14.34
N PRO A 196 0.80 -6.49 -15.39
CA PRO A 196 1.02 -7.91 -15.57
C PRO A 196 1.89 -8.49 -14.45
N ARG A 197 1.67 -9.76 -14.16
CA ARG A 197 2.57 -10.51 -13.27
C ARG A 197 3.87 -10.82 -13.98
N LEU A 198 4.97 -10.91 -13.25
CA LEU A 198 6.26 -11.30 -13.81
C LEU A 198 6.16 -12.60 -14.64
N ALA A 199 5.35 -13.56 -14.20
CA ALA A 199 5.08 -14.80 -14.94
C ALA A 199 4.53 -14.58 -16.35
N GLN A 200 3.94 -13.43 -16.66
CA GLN A 200 3.33 -13.07 -17.95
C GLN A 200 4.24 -12.17 -18.79
N VAL A 201 5.31 -11.66 -18.21
CA VAL A 201 6.20 -10.69 -18.85
C VAL A 201 7.14 -11.41 -19.82
N ARG A 202 7.34 -10.79 -20.97
CA ARG A 202 8.39 -11.15 -21.93
C ARG A 202 9.32 -9.95 -22.04
N ALA A 203 10.60 -10.17 -21.74
CA ALA A 203 11.60 -9.10 -21.74
C ALA A 203 12.83 -9.51 -22.57
N THR A 204 13.59 -8.53 -23.00
CA THR A 204 14.91 -8.75 -23.60
C THR A 204 15.88 -9.27 -22.53
N PRO A 205 17.04 -9.84 -22.92
CA PRO A 205 18.05 -10.27 -21.94
C PRO A 205 18.46 -9.17 -20.96
N ASP A 206 18.58 -7.92 -21.41
CA ASP A 206 18.90 -6.78 -20.56
C ASP A 206 17.74 -6.45 -19.62
N GLY A 207 16.51 -6.46 -20.13
CA GLY A 207 15.32 -6.29 -19.30
C GLY A 207 15.16 -7.38 -18.24
N LEU A 208 15.51 -8.64 -18.55
CA LEU A 208 15.50 -9.72 -17.57
C LEU A 208 16.54 -9.49 -16.48
N ARG A 209 17.74 -9.03 -16.82
CA ARG A 209 18.79 -8.69 -15.82
C ARG A 209 18.30 -7.55 -14.91
N ASP A 210 17.71 -6.52 -15.48
CA ASP A 210 17.18 -5.40 -14.70
C ASP A 210 16.08 -5.84 -13.73
N LEU A 211 15.12 -6.65 -14.20
CA LEU A 211 14.07 -7.22 -13.36
C LEU A 211 14.66 -8.10 -12.24
N PHE A 212 15.66 -8.94 -12.54
CA PHE A 212 16.33 -9.75 -11.53
C PHE A 212 17.01 -8.89 -10.47
N HIS A 213 17.74 -7.84 -10.87
CA HIS A 213 18.39 -6.92 -9.94
C HIS A 213 17.38 -6.21 -9.02
N GLN A 214 16.23 -5.82 -9.54
CA GLN A 214 15.17 -5.21 -8.73
C GLN A 214 14.62 -6.21 -7.69
N ILE A 215 14.38 -7.47 -8.10
CA ILE A 215 13.86 -8.52 -7.20
C ILE A 215 14.90 -8.89 -6.14
N ALA A 216 16.15 -9.08 -6.52
CA ALA A 216 17.24 -9.33 -5.57
C ALA A 216 17.38 -8.14 -4.59
N GLY A 217 17.26 -6.90 -5.08
CA GLY A 217 17.24 -5.70 -4.24
C GLY A 217 16.08 -5.69 -3.24
N PHE A 218 14.88 -6.06 -3.68
CA PHE A 218 13.72 -6.23 -2.80
C PHE A 218 13.98 -7.29 -1.73
N MET A 219 14.50 -8.47 -2.11
CA MET A 219 14.84 -9.56 -1.17
C MET A 219 15.89 -9.12 -0.15
N ARG A 220 16.91 -8.35 -0.57
CA ARG A 220 17.92 -7.78 0.35
C ARG A 220 17.29 -6.80 1.33
N THR A 221 16.37 -5.94 0.88
CA THR A 221 15.65 -5.03 1.77
C THR A 221 14.91 -5.77 2.88
N LEU A 222 14.27 -6.90 2.54
CA LEU A 222 13.62 -7.77 3.53
C LEU A 222 14.67 -8.42 4.46
N ALA A 223 15.71 -9.00 3.90
CA ALA A 223 16.76 -9.70 4.64
C ALA A 223 17.43 -8.79 5.68
N HIS A 224 17.79 -7.55 5.33
CA HIS A 224 18.32 -6.55 6.27
C HIS A 224 17.36 -6.24 7.43
N ALA A 225 16.06 -6.40 7.23
CA ALA A 225 15.06 -6.23 8.28
C ALA A 225 14.77 -7.56 9.03
N GLY A 226 15.52 -8.63 8.76
CA GLY A 226 15.31 -9.96 9.31
C GLY A 226 14.08 -10.67 8.75
N LEU A 227 13.61 -10.29 7.56
CA LEU A 227 12.37 -10.77 6.96
C LEU A 227 12.61 -11.59 5.69
N ALA A 228 11.67 -12.48 5.38
CA ALA A 228 11.49 -13.08 4.06
C ALA A 228 10.02 -12.97 3.64
N HIS A 229 9.78 -12.98 2.31
CA HIS A 229 8.41 -12.97 1.79
C HIS A 229 7.66 -14.25 2.17
N GLY A 230 8.34 -15.38 2.12
CA GLY A 230 7.84 -16.70 2.51
C GLY A 230 7.03 -17.42 1.42
N ASP A 231 6.60 -16.72 0.38
CA ASP A 231 5.92 -17.31 -0.80
C ASP A 231 6.22 -16.48 -2.05
N LEU A 232 7.47 -15.97 -2.17
CA LEU A 232 7.86 -15.20 -3.33
C LEU A 232 7.87 -16.09 -4.56
N SER A 233 7.22 -15.61 -5.60
CA SER A 233 7.12 -16.31 -6.87
C SER A 233 6.83 -15.31 -8.00
N PRO A 234 7.03 -15.67 -9.27
CA PRO A 234 6.68 -14.80 -10.40
C PRO A 234 5.20 -14.41 -10.47
N TYR A 235 4.35 -15.08 -9.69
CA TYR A 235 2.92 -14.78 -9.56
C TYR A 235 2.62 -13.72 -8.51
N ASN A 236 3.55 -13.46 -7.59
CA ASN A 236 3.41 -12.48 -6.52
C ASN A 236 4.30 -11.24 -6.77
N LEU A 237 4.71 -11.05 -8.01
CA LEU A 237 5.45 -9.90 -8.51
C LEU A 237 4.69 -9.29 -9.69
N LEU A 238 4.38 -8.01 -9.62
CA LEU A 238 3.85 -7.21 -10.72
C LEU A 238 4.99 -6.47 -11.41
N VAL A 239 4.83 -6.20 -12.70
CA VAL A 239 5.78 -5.37 -13.46
C VAL A 239 5.01 -4.21 -14.08
N ASP A 240 5.16 -3.03 -13.49
CA ASP A 240 4.55 -1.80 -13.97
C ASP A 240 5.61 -0.90 -14.61
N ARG A 241 5.53 -0.71 -15.92
CA ARG A 241 6.47 0.13 -16.69
C ARG A 241 7.95 -0.19 -16.41
N GLY A 242 8.27 -1.49 -16.29
CA GLY A 242 9.62 -1.98 -16.00
C GLY A 242 9.99 -1.98 -14.51
N ARG A 243 9.13 -1.48 -13.61
CA ARG A 243 9.32 -1.52 -12.17
C ARG A 243 8.66 -2.75 -11.57
N VAL A 244 9.39 -3.50 -10.76
CA VAL A 244 8.86 -4.64 -10.01
C VAL A 244 8.18 -4.16 -8.73
N VAL A 245 6.99 -4.70 -8.44
CA VAL A 245 6.24 -4.46 -7.21
C VAL A 245 5.79 -5.80 -6.64
N ALA A 246 6.20 -6.11 -5.41
CA ALA A 246 5.81 -7.35 -4.73
C ALA A 246 4.43 -7.21 -4.08
N ILE A 247 3.62 -8.26 -4.20
CA ILE A 247 2.25 -8.33 -3.68
C ILE A 247 2.06 -9.63 -2.89
N ASP A 248 0.93 -9.71 -2.19
CA ASP A 248 0.51 -10.90 -1.42
C ASP A 248 1.43 -11.17 -0.21
N LEU A 249 1.49 -10.19 0.69
CA LEU A 249 2.42 -10.09 1.82
C LEU A 249 1.93 -10.69 3.16
N PRO A 250 0.73 -11.28 3.32
CA PRO A 250 0.32 -11.87 4.61
C PRO A 250 1.26 -12.96 5.12
N GLN A 251 2.12 -13.48 4.24
CA GLN A 251 3.03 -14.58 4.51
C GLN A 251 4.46 -14.12 4.86
N VAL A 252 4.70 -12.82 4.94
CA VAL A 252 6.01 -12.28 5.39
C VAL A 252 6.33 -12.79 6.78
N VAL A 253 7.52 -13.39 6.91
CA VAL A 253 7.99 -14.03 8.14
C VAL A 253 9.25 -13.38 8.66
N ASP A 254 9.42 -13.39 9.98
CA ASP A 254 10.71 -13.16 10.63
C ASP A 254 11.59 -14.38 10.45
N VAL A 255 12.72 -14.22 9.77
CA VAL A 255 13.63 -15.33 9.40
C VAL A 255 14.27 -15.96 10.62
N VAL A 256 14.56 -15.15 11.64
CA VAL A 256 15.26 -15.62 12.86
C VAL A 256 14.25 -16.18 13.87
N ALA A 257 13.10 -15.53 14.05
CA ALA A 257 12.11 -15.95 15.03
C ALA A 257 11.26 -17.15 14.58
N ASN A 258 11.13 -17.36 13.26
CA ASN A 258 10.38 -18.49 12.73
C ASN A 258 11.32 -19.72 12.57
N PRO A 259 10.98 -20.88 13.15
CA PRO A 259 11.79 -22.10 13.01
C PRO A 259 12.08 -22.53 11.57
N ASN A 260 11.18 -22.19 10.62
CA ASN A 260 11.32 -22.48 9.19
C ASN A 260 11.76 -21.24 8.38
N GLY A 261 12.20 -20.15 9.05
CA GLY A 261 12.47 -18.87 8.40
C GLY A 261 13.51 -18.95 7.30
N PHE A 262 14.64 -19.62 7.56
CA PHE A 262 15.69 -19.81 6.56
C PHE A 262 15.25 -20.73 5.41
N ASP A 263 14.46 -21.77 5.68
CA ASP A 263 13.91 -22.64 4.62
C ASP A 263 12.95 -21.88 3.72
N LEU A 264 12.15 -20.97 4.28
CA LEU A 264 11.25 -20.10 3.53
C LEU A 264 12.04 -19.10 2.67
N LEU A 265 13.08 -18.48 3.21
CA LEU A 265 13.98 -17.59 2.47
C LEU A 265 14.68 -18.34 1.32
N HIS A 266 15.20 -19.53 1.57
CA HIS A 266 15.81 -20.38 0.55
C HIS A 266 14.81 -20.72 -0.56
N ARG A 267 13.59 -21.11 -0.19
CA ARG A 267 12.51 -21.39 -1.16
C ARG A 267 12.19 -20.17 -2.04
N ASP A 268 12.17 -18.97 -1.47
CA ASP A 268 11.97 -17.74 -2.22
C ASP A 268 13.09 -17.55 -3.26
N CYS A 269 14.38 -17.80 -2.90
CA CYS A 269 15.51 -17.76 -3.82
C CYS A 269 15.37 -18.77 -4.96
N VAL A 270 15.02 -20.01 -4.62
CA VAL A 270 14.82 -21.09 -5.61
C VAL A 270 13.72 -20.72 -6.60
N ASN A 271 12.55 -20.28 -6.11
CA ASN A 271 11.41 -19.90 -6.97
C ASN A 271 11.76 -18.78 -7.96
N VAL A 272 12.51 -17.77 -7.48
CA VAL A 272 12.96 -16.65 -8.31
C VAL A 272 13.97 -17.13 -9.34
N CYS A 273 15.06 -17.78 -8.91
CA CYS A 273 16.12 -18.20 -9.81
C CYS A 273 15.67 -19.24 -10.83
N GLU A 274 14.81 -20.19 -10.46
CA GLU A 274 14.25 -21.14 -11.41
C GLU A 274 13.47 -20.44 -12.53
N TRP A 275 12.69 -19.40 -12.22
CA TRP A 275 11.94 -18.68 -13.26
C TRP A 275 12.90 -17.98 -14.22
N PHE A 276 13.93 -17.27 -13.73
CA PHE A 276 14.91 -16.58 -14.57
C PHE A 276 15.75 -17.56 -15.42
N THR A 277 16.12 -18.69 -14.84
CA THR A 277 16.84 -19.76 -15.59
C THR A 277 16.00 -20.30 -16.74
N ARG A 278 14.68 -20.49 -16.54
CA ARG A 278 13.74 -20.85 -17.63
C ARG A 278 13.65 -19.77 -18.72
N GLN A 279 13.90 -18.50 -18.37
CA GLN A 279 13.99 -17.40 -19.33
C GLN A 279 15.42 -17.25 -19.94
N ARG A 280 16.33 -18.20 -19.68
CA ARG A 280 17.72 -18.22 -20.16
C ARG A 280 18.61 -17.11 -19.55
N LEU A 281 18.29 -16.65 -18.37
CA LEU A 281 19.18 -15.85 -17.52
C LEU A 281 19.76 -16.76 -16.46
N GLU A 282 21.08 -16.90 -16.43
CA GLU A 282 21.77 -17.65 -15.39
C GLU A 282 21.55 -16.99 -14.03
N CYS A 283 21.13 -17.78 -13.07
CA CYS A 283 20.83 -17.35 -11.70
C CYS A 283 21.10 -18.53 -10.77
N ASP A 284 21.95 -18.32 -9.77
CA ASP A 284 22.28 -19.32 -8.74
C ASP A 284 21.50 -19.01 -7.47
N ALA A 285 20.62 -19.93 -7.10
CA ALA A 285 19.78 -19.79 -5.90
C ALA A 285 20.59 -19.92 -4.61
N GLU A 286 21.64 -20.75 -4.60
CA GLU A 286 22.49 -20.95 -3.42
C GLU A 286 23.37 -19.72 -3.17
N GLU A 287 23.90 -19.09 -4.24
CA GLU A 287 24.67 -17.86 -4.14
C GLU A 287 23.78 -16.73 -3.62
N LEU A 288 22.58 -16.53 -4.20
CA LEU A 288 21.62 -15.53 -3.73
C LEU A 288 21.22 -15.77 -2.28
N PHE A 289 20.97 -17.02 -1.90
CA PHE A 289 20.61 -17.37 -0.53
C PHE A 289 21.75 -17.07 0.45
N ALA A 290 22.99 -17.44 0.10
CA ALA A 290 24.16 -17.16 0.94
C ALA A 290 24.37 -15.65 1.18
N GLU A 291 24.19 -14.82 0.14
CA GLU A 291 24.21 -13.36 0.26
C GLU A 291 23.15 -12.87 1.25
N LEU A 292 21.88 -13.31 1.09
CA LEU A 292 20.77 -12.87 1.91
C LEU A 292 20.88 -13.33 3.37
N VAL A 293 21.42 -14.53 3.63
CA VAL A 293 21.74 -14.98 5.00
C VAL A 293 22.79 -14.06 5.64
N GLY A 294 23.79 -13.64 4.87
CA GLY A 294 24.76 -12.64 5.32
C GLY A 294 24.12 -11.31 5.71
N ASP A 295 23.06 -10.91 5.02
CA ASP A 295 22.33 -9.68 5.30
C ASP A 295 21.40 -9.79 6.52
N VAL A 296 20.77 -10.94 6.75
CA VAL A 296 19.93 -11.21 7.95
C VAL A 296 20.77 -11.16 9.24
N THR A 297 22.05 -11.54 9.17
CA THR A 297 22.91 -11.71 10.36
C THR A 297 23.75 -10.48 10.69
N ARG A 298 23.65 -9.41 9.91
CA ARG A 298 24.33 -8.12 10.16
C ARG A 298 23.51 -7.18 11.00
#